data_51c2d8f35959b3cf46894047e9583670
#
_entry.id   51c2d8f35959b3cf46894047e9583670
#
_cell.length_a   1.000
_cell.length_b   1.000
_cell.length_c   1.000
_cell.angle_alpha   90.00
_cell.angle_beta   90.00
_cell.angle_gamma   90.00
#
_symmetry.space_group_name_H-M   'P 1'
#
loop_
_entity.id
_entity.type
_entity.pdbx_description
1 polymer ?
#
loop_
_entity_poly.entity_id
_entity_poly.type
_entity_poly.pdbx_seq_one_letter_code
_entity_poly.pdbx_strand_id
1 'polypeptide(L)'
;MPDRYLMVMTTTEAREDAERLARDLVERRLAACVQVLGPISSTYRWQGAIETAEEWLCLIKTTAARFDAVNAHIETNHGYETPELTAVPIDHGSSGYLAWVSSATANP
;
A
#
# COMPACT_ATOMS: atom_id res chain seq x y z
N MET A 1 -24.06 -4.52 1.30
CA MET A 1 -23.42 -3.21 1.43
C MET A 1 -22.40 -3.06 0.32
N PRO A 2 -22.38 -1.92 -0.36
CA PRO A 2 -21.32 -1.71 -1.35
C PRO A 2 -19.96 -1.63 -0.66
N ASP A 3 -18.92 -2.07 -1.35
CA ASP A 3 -17.57 -1.98 -0.85
C ASP A 3 -17.15 -0.52 -0.70
N ARG A 4 -16.33 -0.26 0.29
CA ARG A 4 -15.61 0.99 0.42
C ARG A 4 -14.19 0.76 -0.08
N TYR A 5 -13.65 1.74 -0.78
CA TYR A 5 -12.36 1.62 -1.46
C TYR A 5 -11.33 2.52 -0.83
N LEU A 6 -10.10 2.02 -0.76
CA LEU A 6 -9.00 2.73 -0.15
C LEU A 6 -7.78 2.77 -1.06
N MET A 7 -7.04 3.86 -0.97
CA MET A 7 -5.67 3.92 -1.45
C MET A 7 -4.78 3.90 -0.20
N VAL A 8 -4.06 2.79 -0.04
CA VAL A 8 -3.14 2.59 1.09
C VAL A 8 -1.75 2.96 0.62
N MET A 9 -0.99 3.63 1.48
CA MET A 9 0.36 4.09 1.13
C MET A 9 1.37 3.56 2.13
N THR A 10 2.51 3.12 1.59
CA THR A 10 3.69 2.76 2.37
C THR A 10 4.93 3.13 1.56
N THR A 11 6.08 3.20 2.22
CA THR A 11 7.35 3.47 1.55
C THR A 11 8.34 2.36 1.87
N THR A 12 9.27 2.11 0.96
CA THR A 12 10.35 1.15 1.18
C THR A 12 11.70 1.81 0.89
N GLU A 13 12.77 1.24 1.44
CA GLU A 13 14.13 1.73 1.23
C GLU A 13 14.63 1.45 -0.17
N ALA A 14 14.30 0.27 -0.71
CA ALA A 14 14.78 -0.16 -2.02
C ALA A 14 13.60 -0.45 -2.96
N ARG A 15 13.84 -0.25 -4.24
CA ARG A 15 12.84 -0.55 -5.28
C ARG A 15 12.42 -2.01 -5.26
N GLU A 16 13.40 -2.90 -5.08
CA GLU A 16 13.14 -4.35 -5.07
C GLU A 16 12.19 -4.75 -3.94
N ASP A 17 12.30 -4.08 -2.80
CA ASP A 17 11.40 -4.33 -1.67
C ASP A 17 9.98 -3.90 -2.00
N ALA A 18 9.83 -2.75 -2.66
CA ALA A 18 8.52 -2.26 -3.10
C ALA A 18 7.89 -3.21 -4.12
N GLU A 19 8.68 -3.67 -5.08
CA GLU A 19 8.20 -4.58 -6.12
C GLU A 19 7.78 -5.93 -5.54
N ARG A 20 8.56 -6.45 -4.58
CA ARG A 20 8.22 -7.71 -3.90
C ARG A 20 6.93 -7.57 -3.10
N LEU A 21 6.80 -6.46 -2.36
CA LEU A 21 5.60 -6.18 -1.59
C LEU A 21 4.37 -6.08 -2.50
N ALA A 22 4.52 -5.40 -3.63
CA ALA A 22 3.45 -5.25 -4.61
C ALA A 22 2.97 -6.60 -5.12
N ARG A 23 3.89 -7.46 -5.51
CA ARG A 23 3.55 -8.80 -6.02
C ARG A 23 2.86 -9.64 -4.95
N ASP A 24 3.41 -9.63 -3.74
CA ASP A 24 2.84 -10.42 -2.64
C ASP A 24 1.40 -10.00 -2.32
N LEU A 25 1.14 -8.69 -2.24
CA LEU A 25 -0.20 -8.20 -1.94
C LEU A 25 -1.21 -8.58 -3.02
N VAL A 26 -0.82 -8.48 -4.28
CA VAL A 26 -1.70 -8.82 -5.40
C VAL A 26 -1.93 -10.33 -5.48
N GLU A 27 -0.88 -11.14 -5.32
CA GLU A 27 -1.01 -12.60 -5.34
C GLU A 27 -1.94 -13.11 -4.24
N ARG A 28 -1.90 -12.48 -3.08
CA ARG A 28 -2.73 -12.87 -1.93
C ARG A 28 -4.12 -12.26 -1.95
N ARG A 29 -4.47 -11.54 -3.00
CA ARG A 29 -5.76 -10.85 -3.14
C ARG A 29 -6.02 -9.82 -2.04
N LEU A 30 -4.95 -9.29 -1.46
CA LEU A 30 -5.03 -8.21 -0.47
C LEU A 30 -5.11 -6.85 -1.15
N ALA A 31 -4.64 -6.76 -2.38
CA ALA A 31 -4.72 -5.55 -3.19
C ALA A 31 -5.10 -5.90 -4.62
N ALA A 32 -5.85 -5.03 -5.28
CA ALA A 32 -6.16 -5.18 -6.69
C ALA A 32 -4.98 -4.75 -7.55
N CYS A 33 -4.33 -3.66 -7.17
CA CYS A 33 -3.11 -3.23 -7.85
C CYS A 33 -2.24 -2.45 -6.88
N VAL A 34 -0.94 -2.43 -7.16
CA VAL A 34 0.03 -1.62 -6.44
C VAL A 34 0.89 -0.92 -7.46
N GLN A 35 0.98 0.39 -7.36
CA GLN A 35 1.84 1.19 -8.21
C GLN A 35 3.03 1.66 -7.39
N VAL A 36 4.23 1.55 -7.97
CA VAL A 36 5.47 1.90 -7.30
C VAL A 36 6.03 3.17 -7.97
N LEU A 37 6.25 4.19 -7.17
CA LEU A 37 6.81 5.45 -7.62
C LEU A 37 8.12 5.71 -6.89
N GLY A 38 9.08 6.19 -7.63
CA GLY A 38 10.35 6.58 -7.03
C GLY A 38 11.44 6.77 -8.05
N PRO A 39 12.62 7.16 -7.55
CA PRO A 39 12.88 7.44 -6.14
C PRO A 39 12.23 8.75 -5.70
N ILE A 40 11.75 8.79 -4.47
CA ILE A 40 11.27 10.02 -3.84
C ILE A 40 12.24 10.42 -2.73
N SER A 41 12.23 11.70 -2.39
CA SER A 41 13.03 12.22 -1.28
C SER A 41 12.11 12.43 -0.09
N SER A 42 12.38 11.72 1.01
CA SER A 42 11.59 11.82 2.23
C SER A 42 12.42 12.47 3.32
N THR A 43 11.85 13.49 3.95
CA THR A 43 12.49 14.17 5.07
C THR A 43 11.63 13.98 6.31
N TYR A 44 12.21 13.48 7.39
CA TYR A 44 11.45 13.10 8.57
C TYR A 44 12.30 13.21 9.81
N ARG A 45 11.64 13.19 10.97
CA ARG A 45 12.33 13.21 12.26
C ARG A 45 12.43 11.79 12.78
N TRP A 46 13.64 11.39 13.12
CA TRP A 46 13.90 10.07 13.67
C TRP A 46 14.93 10.16 14.79
N GLN A 47 14.58 9.65 15.98
CA GLN A 47 15.46 9.63 17.16
C GLN A 47 16.12 10.99 17.45
N GLY A 48 15.32 12.05 17.38
CA GLY A 48 15.76 13.41 17.71
C GLY A 48 16.50 14.15 16.62
N ALA A 49 16.71 13.53 15.46
CA ALA A 49 17.41 14.14 14.33
C ALA A 49 16.50 14.24 13.11
N ILE A 50 16.83 15.18 12.24
CA ILE A 50 16.16 15.32 10.96
C ILE A 50 16.96 14.51 9.94
N GLU A 51 16.29 13.56 9.30
CA GLU A 51 16.87 12.66 8.32
C GLU A 51 16.26 12.92 6.96
N THR A 52 17.03 12.69 5.90
CA THR A 52 16.53 12.69 4.52
C THR A 52 16.98 11.41 3.87
N ALA A 53 16.06 10.70 3.25
CA ALA A 53 16.36 9.42 2.61
C ALA A 53 15.65 9.32 1.28
N GLU A 54 16.24 8.56 0.36
CA GLU A 54 15.60 8.16 -0.88
C GLU A 54 14.72 6.95 -0.59
N GLU A 55 13.48 7.01 -1.06
CA GLU A 55 12.50 5.94 -0.83
C GLU A 55 11.68 5.66 -2.07
N TRP A 56 10.94 4.55 -2.01
CA TRP A 56 10.01 4.13 -3.06
C TRP A 56 8.62 4.08 -2.46
N LEU A 57 7.68 4.79 -3.09
CA LEU A 57 6.31 4.91 -2.61
C LEU A 57 5.42 3.88 -3.28
N CYS A 58 4.67 3.14 -2.48
CA CYS A 58 3.68 2.18 -2.97
C CYS A 58 2.29 2.77 -2.81
N LEU A 59 1.53 2.82 -3.90
CA LEU A 59 0.13 3.19 -3.90
C LEU A 59 -0.69 1.92 -4.10
N ILE A 60 -1.39 1.51 -3.06
CA ILE A 60 -2.07 0.21 -2.98
C ILE A 60 -3.58 0.43 -3.08
N LYS A 61 -4.21 -0.08 -4.14
CA LYS A 61 -5.67 0.04 -4.30
C LYS A 61 -6.33 -1.23 -3.80
N THR A 62 -7.24 -1.07 -2.84
CA THR A 62 -7.91 -2.21 -2.21
C THR A 62 -9.27 -1.78 -1.65
N THR A 63 -9.97 -2.70 -1.01
CA THR A 63 -11.21 -2.39 -0.30
C THR A 63 -10.92 -2.22 1.19
N ALA A 64 -11.83 -1.51 1.87
CA ALA A 64 -11.70 -1.31 3.32
C ALA A 64 -11.71 -2.65 4.07
N ALA A 65 -12.42 -3.65 3.56
CA ALA A 65 -12.47 -4.98 4.17
C ALA A 65 -11.10 -5.67 4.23
N ARG A 66 -10.17 -5.29 3.33
CA ARG A 66 -8.84 -5.88 3.28
C ARG A 66 -7.79 -5.10 4.06
N PHE A 67 -8.15 -3.93 4.61
CA PHE A 67 -7.14 -3.06 5.22
C PHE A 67 -6.36 -3.75 6.34
N ASP A 68 -7.05 -4.44 7.26
CA ASP A 68 -6.36 -5.08 8.40
C ASP A 68 -5.38 -6.16 7.92
N ALA A 69 -5.75 -6.91 6.89
CA ALA A 69 -4.87 -7.93 6.33
C ALA A 69 -3.67 -7.31 5.60
N VAL A 70 -3.88 -6.19 4.91
CA VAL A 70 -2.79 -5.44 4.28
C VAL A 70 -1.82 -4.93 5.35
N ASN A 71 -2.36 -4.34 6.41
CA ASN A 71 -1.54 -3.84 7.52
C ASN A 71 -0.72 -4.96 8.15
N ALA A 72 -1.34 -6.10 8.44
CA ALA A 72 -0.65 -7.23 9.04
C ALA A 72 0.48 -7.74 8.13
N HIS A 73 0.23 -7.83 6.82
CA HIS A 73 1.25 -8.27 5.88
C HIS A 73 2.43 -7.30 5.81
N ILE A 74 2.16 -6.01 5.78
CA ILE A 74 3.21 -5.00 5.74
C ILE A 74 4.03 -5.00 7.02
N GLU A 75 3.39 -5.05 8.19
CA GLU A 75 4.10 -5.10 9.46
C GLU A 75 5.03 -6.31 9.56
N THR A 76 4.62 -7.46 9.04
CA THR A 76 5.38 -8.70 9.10
C THR A 76 6.54 -8.73 8.11
N ASN A 77 6.39 -8.07 6.96
CA ASN A 77 7.30 -8.23 5.82
C ASN A 77 8.08 -6.97 5.44
N HIS A 78 7.97 -5.90 6.23
CA HIS A 78 8.67 -4.65 5.95
C HIS A 78 10.05 -4.63 6.61
N GLY A 79 11.01 -3.97 5.94
CA GLY A 79 12.36 -3.84 6.46
C GLY A 79 12.52 -2.82 7.58
N TYR A 80 11.59 -1.86 7.68
CA TYR A 80 11.65 -0.83 8.73
C TYR A 80 11.01 -1.32 10.02
N GLU A 81 11.55 -0.82 11.14
CA GLU A 81 10.96 -1.08 12.46
C GLU A 81 9.56 -0.49 12.57
N THR A 82 9.38 0.72 12.07
CA THR A 82 8.09 1.41 12.07
C THR A 82 7.79 1.89 10.65
N PRO A 83 7.21 1.03 9.80
CA PRO A 83 6.91 1.43 8.42
C PRO A 83 5.75 2.42 8.38
N GLU A 84 5.78 3.31 7.38
CA GLU A 84 4.62 4.15 7.09
C GLU A 84 3.48 3.24 6.64
N LEU A 85 2.29 3.48 7.18
CA LEU A 85 1.08 2.87 6.66
C LEU A 85 -0.06 3.83 6.88
N THR A 86 -0.57 4.39 5.82
CA THR A 86 -1.71 5.30 5.84
C THR A 86 -2.69 4.89 4.76
N ALA A 87 -3.93 5.30 4.91
CA ALA A 87 -4.95 5.03 3.91
C ALA A 87 -5.84 6.25 3.76
N VAL A 88 -6.21 6.54 2.52
CA VAL A 88 -7.20 7.55 2.22
C VAL A 88 -8.38 6.89 1.51
N PRO A 89 -9.61 7.35 1.77
CA PRO A 89 -10.77 6.79 1.08
C PRO A 89 -10.77 7.25 -0.39
N ILE A 90 -11.17 6.35 -1.27
CA ILE A 90 -11.44 6.68 -2.66
C ILE A 90 -12.96 6.93 -2.74
N ASP A 91 -13.34 8.19 -2.67
CA ASP A 91 -14.76 8.55 -2.62
C ASP A 91 -15.45 8.37 -3.97
N HIS A 92 -14.74 8.61 -5.06
CA HIS A 92 -15.28 8.55 -6.41
C HIS A 92 -14.32 7.81 -7.33
N GLY A 93 -14.86 6.97 -8.18
CA GLY A 93 -14.09 6.29 -9.21
C GLY A 93 -15.04 5.76 -10.27
N SER A 94 -14.51 5.37 -11.42
CA SER A 94 -15.36 4.79 -12.45
C SER A 94 -15.95 3.47 -11.96
N SER A 95 -17.20 3.20 -12.30
CA SER A 95 -17.89 2.00 -11.83
C SER A 95 -17.17 0.71 -12.26
N GLY A 96 -16.64 0.69 -13.48
CA GLY A 96 -15.90 -0.47 -13.97
C GLY A 96 -14.62 -0.73 -13.21
N TYR A 97 -13.85 0.32 -12.91
CA TYR A 97 -12.62 0.18 -12.15
C TYR A 97 -12.88 -0.29 -10.72
N LEU A 98 -13.84 0.33 -10.04
CA LEU A 98 -14.16 -0.03 -8.66
C LEU A 98 -14.71 -1.46 -8.57
N ALA A 99 -15.53 -1.87 -9.53
CA ALA A 99 -16.01 -3.26 -9.58
C ALA A 99 -14.85 -4.23 -9.76
N TRP A 100 -13.85 -3.85 -10.57
CA TRP A 100 -12.66 -4.67 -10.74
C TRP A 100 -11.85 -4.76 -9.46
N VAL A 101 -11.69 -3.66 -8.72
CA VAL A 101 -11.00 -3.69 -7.41
C VAL A 101 -11.70 -4.66 -6.46
N SER A 102 -13.03 -4.62 -6.39
CA SER A 102 -13.80 -5.56 -5.56
C SER A 102 -13.56 -7.01 -5.98
N SER A 103 -13.63 -7.28 -7.28
CA SER A 103 -13.45 -8.63 -7.82
C SER A 103 -12.04 -9.17 -7.56
N ALA A 104 -11.02 -8.34 -7.78
CA ALA A 104 -9.62 -8.74 -7.64
C ALA A 104 -9.23 -9.01 -6.19
N THR A 105 -9.95 -8.44 -5.23
CA THR A 105 -9.69 -8.62 -3.80
C THR A 105 -10.70 -9.53 -3.11
N ALA A 106 -11.64 -10.09 -3.86
CA ALA A 106 -12.61 -11.02 -3.29
C ALA A 106 -11.91 -12.31 -2.87
N ASN A 107 -12.42 -12.95 -1.81
CA ASN A 107 -11.92 -14.27 -1.42
C ASN A 107 -12.25 -15.26 -2.53
N PRO A 108 -11.29 -16.15 -2.88
CA PRO A 108 -11.55 -17.20 -3.86
C PRO A 108 -12.59 -18.20 -3.40
#